data_0592797f6bad34d35e19165ec8677608
#
_entry.id   0592797f6bad34d35e19165ec8677608
#
_cell.length_a   1.000
_cell.length_b   1.000
_cell.length_c   1.000
_cell.angle_alpha   90.00
_cell.angle_beta   90.00
_cell.angle_gamma   90.00
#
_symmetry.space_group_name_H-M   'P 1'
#
loop_
_entity.id
_entity.type
_entity.pdbx_description
1 polymer ?
#
loop_
_entity_poly.entity_id
_entity_poly.type
_entity_poly.pdbx_seq_one_letter_code
_entity_poly.pdbx_strand_id
1 'polypeptide(L)'
;MRKHINILASLLLIANVVFAQDYKMERADSETAFHWPEGKQMALSLSFDDARFSQVDKGIPLLNTYNITGTFYVSPNAMLERVADWKDAVGAGHDIGNHTLVHPCSGNFLWARHKALEDYNLEKMAQELDSASALIHHVLGIWPTAFAYTCGQTYVGRGVNTRSYVPLVAARFETGRNWMNEGPNDPVYCDLARLNGTELDGKSFSEALKLIEEARDQGAWLVFAGHEMNDGGRQTALLSTIDSICQYASDPANGIWIDNVTNIGKYVREIRGLPENL
;
A
#
# COMPACT_ATOMS: atom_id res chain seq x y z
N MET A 1 -80.05 -4.48 28.63
CA MET A 1 -79.71 -3.89 27.32
C MET A 1 -78.29 -3.43 27.35
N ARG A 2 -77.31 -4.20 26.84
CA ARG A 2 -75.91 -3.82 26.69
C ARG A 2 -75.57 -3.75 25.19
N LYS A 3 -75.23 -2.55 24.73
CA LYS A 3 -74.80 -2.29 23.35
C LYS A 3 -73.33 -2.70 23.22
N HIS A 4 -73.04 -3.61 22.31
CA HIS A 4 -71.68 -3.96 21.89
C HIS A 4 -71.23 -2.94 20.83
N ILE A 5 -70.13 -2.25 21.09
CA ILE A 5 -69.45 -1.39 20.14
C ILE A 5 -68.35 -2.25 19.55
N ASN A 6 -68.46 -2.56 18.25
CA ASN A 6 -67.40 -3.17 17.48
C ASN A 6 -66.44 -2.09 16.99
N ILE A 7 -65.17 -2.15 17.46
CA ILE A 7 -64.11 -1.32 16.95
C ILE A 7 -63.38 -2.12 15.86
N LEU A 8 -63.56 -1.74 14.60
CA LEU A 8 -62.76 -2.24 13.47
C LEU A 8 -61.40 -1.59 13.51
N ALA A 9 -60.37 -2.36 13.82
CA ALA A 9 -58.98 -1.92 13.70
C ALA A 9 -58.53 -2.14 12.26
N SER A 10 -58.39 -1.07 11.51
CA SER A 10 -57.80 -1.11 10.17
C SER A 10 -56.26 -1.13 10.30
N LEU A 11 -55.68 -2.31 9.99
CA LEU A 11 -54.22 -2.41 9.81
C LEU A 11 -53.85 -1.77 8.47
N LEU A 12 -53.19 -0.63 8.50
CA LEU A 12 -52.47 -0.12 7.34
C LEU A 12 -51.14 -0.86 7.21
N LEU A 13 -51.06 -1.75 6.23
CA LEU A 13 -49.78 -2.30 5.77
C LEU A 13 -49.07 -1.24 4.94
N ILE A 14 -48.04 -0.58 5.51
CA ILE A 14 -47.12 0.26 4.74
C ILE A 14 -46.11 -0.67 4.09
N ALA A 15 -46.30 -0.98 2.80
CA ALA A 15 -45.30 -1.66 2.01
C ALA A 15 -44.15 -0.67 1.70
N ASN A 16 -43.02 -0.84 2.36
CA ASN A 16 -41.78 -0.18 1.98
C ASN A 16 -41.29 -0.80 0.67
N VAL A 17 -41.59 -0.15 -0.45
CA VAL A 17 -40.95 -0.44 -1.73
C VAL A 17 -39.54 0.14 -1.67
N VAL A 18 -38.56 -0.71 -1.38
CA VAL A 18 -37.15 -0.37 -1.56
C VAL A 18 -36.91 -0.36 -3.07
N PHE A 19 -36.82 0.83 -3.65
CA PHE A 19 -36.25 0.99 -4.97
C PHE A 19 -34.77 0.64 -4.90
N ALA A 20 -34.42 -0.57 -5.35
CA ALA A 20 -33.05 -0.86 -5.74
C ALA A 20 -32.78 0.01 -6.97
N GLN A 21 -32.08 1.13 -6.76
CA GLN A 21 -31.46 1.83 -7.87
C GLN A 21 -30.38 0.89 -8.41
N ASP A 22 -30.63 0.28 -9.57
CA ASP A 22 -29.60 -0.33 -10.38
C ASP A 22 -28.61 0.79 -10.76
N TYR A 23 -27.53 0.88 -10.00
CA TYR A 23 -26.36 1.65 -10.40
C TYR A 23 -25.73 0.90 -11.58
N LYS A 24 -26.23 1.14 -12.79
CA LYS A 24 -25.45 0.92 -14.00
C LYS A 24 -24.26 1.86 -13.91
N MET A 25 -23.11 1.34 -13.51
CA MET A 25 -21.85 1.99 -13.83
C MET A 25 -21.73 1.97 -15.36
N GLU A 26 -22.11 3.05 -16.00
CA GLU A 26 -21.68 3.32 -17.35
C GLU A 26 -20.15 3.37 -17.27
N ARG A 27 -19.47 2.38 -17.85
CA ARG A 27 -18.05 2.52 -18.17
C ARG A 27 -17.96 3.79 -18.99
N ALA A 28 -17.26 4.79 -18.46
CA ALA A 28 -16.88 5.94 -19.23
C ALA A 28 -16.21 5.42 -20.51
N ASP A 29 -16.82 5.75 -21.61
CA ASP A 29 -16.33 5.38 -22.93
C ASP A 29 -14.87 5.82 -23.10
N SER A 30 -14.14 5.13 -23.93
CA SER A 30 -12.73 5.10 -24.33
C SER A 30 -11.97 6.45 -24.45
N GLU A 31 -12.47 7.57 -23.98
CA GLU A 31 -11.81 8.88 -24.03
C GLU A 31 -10.92 9.20 -22.83
N THR A 32 -10.88 8.37 -21.77
CA THR A 32 -10.05 8.57 -20.59
C THR A 32 -9.13 7.39 -20.29
N ALA A 33 -8.51 6.79 -21.31
CA ALA A 33 -7.45 5.82 -21.09
C ALA A 33 -6.32 6.51 -20.31
N PHE A 34 -5.95 5.95 -19.14
CA PHE A 34 -4.81 6.45 -18.39
C PHE A 34 -3.53 6.24 -19.20
N HIS A 35 -2.72 7.29 -19.33
CA HIS A 35 -1.48 7.24 -20.10
C HIS A 35 -0.29 7.28 -19.16
N TRP A 36 0.50 6.21 -19.18
CA TRP A 36 1.79 6.17 -18.52
C TRP A 36 2.83 6.99 -19.29
N PRO A 37 3.87 7.51 -18.63
CA PRO A 37 4.88 8.36 -19.28
C PRO A 37 5.60 7.59 -20.39
N GLU A 38 6.08 8.30 -21.40
CA GLU A 38 6.88 7.78 -22.52
C GLU A 38 6.23 6.61 -23.29
N GLY A 39 4.90 6.51 -23.28
CA GLY A 39 4.17 5.43 -23.97
C GLY A 39 4.30 4.06 -23.29
N LYS A 40 4.70 4.03 -22.02
CA LYS A 40 4.69 2.80 -21.22
C LYS A 40 3.27 2.24 -21.10
N GLN A 41 3.18 0.93 -20.90
CA GLN A 41 1.90 0.21 -20.86
C GLN A 41 1.43 -0.03 -19.41
N MET A 42 2.34 -0.05 -18.45
CA MET A 42 2.06 -0.23 -17.03
C MET A 42 3.11 0.48 -16.17
N ALA A 43 2.81 0.59 -14.87
CA ALA A 43 3.80 0.96 -13.87
C ALA A 43 4.09 -0.21 -12.92
N LEU A 44 5.33 -0.28 -12.43
CA LEU A 44 5.80 -1.28 -11.49
C LEU A 44 6.58 -0.63 -10.36
N SER A 45 6.27 -0.98 -9.11
CA SER A 45 7.07 -0.60 -7.95
C SER A 45 7.52 -1.83 -7.16
N LEU A 46 8.77 -1.79 -6.71
CA LEU A 46 9.31 -2.75 -5.75
C LEU A 46 9.33 -2.10 -4.38
N SER A 47 8.68 -2.72 -3.40
CA SER A 47 8.62 -2.19 -2.03
C SER A 47 8.91 -3.26 -0.99
N PHE A 48 9.54 -2.86 0.14
CA PHE A 48 10.03 -3.78 1.16
C PHE A 48 9.77 -3.21 2.55
N ASP A 49 9.38 -4.09 3.49
CA ASP A 49 8.97 -3.71 4.84
C ASP A 49 10.04 -4.02 5.89
N ASP A 50 9.91 -3.40 7.08
CA ASP A 50 10.61 -3.69 8.32
C ASP A 50 12.07 -3.22 8.46
N ALA A 51 12.67 -2.60 7.46
CA ALA A 51 14.10 -2.24 7.48
C ALA A 51 15.03 -3.44 7.77
N ARG A 52 14.77 -4.57 7.09
CA ARG A 52 15.57 -5.79 7.26
C ARG A 52 17.01 -5.58 6.78
N PHE A 53 17.99 -6.19 7.47
CA PHE A 53 19.41 -6.00 7.14
C PHE A 53 19.76 -6.44 5.72
N SER A 54 19.15 -7.51 5.22
CA SER A 54 19.37 -7.96 3.83
C SER A 54 18.98 -6.93 2.78
N GLN A 55 18.10 -5.99 3.11
CA GLN A 55 17.72 -4.91 2.20
C GLN A 55 18.91 -3.99 1.91
N VAL A 56 19.63 -3.55 2.95
CA VAL A 56 20.82 -2.71 2.81
C VAL A 56 22.05 -3.50 2.41
N ASP A 57 22.20 -4.75 2.85
CA ASP A 57 23.37 -5.56 2.57
C ASP A 57 23.40 -6.13 1.15
N LYS A 58 22.25 -6.44 0.56
CA LYS A 58 22.13 -7.13 -0.74
C LYS A 58 21.14 -6.49 -1.70
N GLY A 59 19.95 -6.15 -1.20
CA GLY A 59 18.84 -5.69 -2.03
C GLY A 59 19.11 -4.34 -2.70
N ILE A 60 19.44 -3.32 -1.91
CA ILE A 60 19.75 -1.98 -2.42
C ILE A 60 20.96 -2.01 -3.37
N PRO A 61 22.08 -2.69 -3.05
CA PRO A 61 23.17 -2.86 -4.01
C PRO A 61 22.73 -3.48 -5.34
N LEU A 62 21.83 -4.50 -5.30
CA LEU A 62 21.30 -5.11 -6.51
C LEU A 62 20.48 -4.12 -7.34
N LEU A 63 19.52 -3.40 -6.73
CA LEU A 63 18.70 -2.41 -7.41
C LEU A 63 19.54 -1.32 -8.05
N ASN A 64 20.60 -0.87 -7.36
CA ASN A 64 21.54 0.14 -7.85
C ASN A 64 22.27 -0.28 -9.12
N THR A 65 22.52 -1.57 -9.35
CA THR A 65 23.15 -2.07 -10.60
C THR A 65 22.29 -1.79 -11.84
N TYR A 66 20.98 -1.64 -11.65
CA TYR A 66 20.00 -1.36 -12.70
C TYR A 66 19.55 0.12 -12.73
N ASN A 67 20.07 0.97 -11.84
CA ASN A 67 19.56 2.34 -11.60
C ASN A 67 18.05 2.36 -11.29
N ILE A 68 17.56 1.33 -10.61
CA ILE A 68 16.16 1.21 -10.18
C ILE A 68 16.05 1.61 -8.71
N THR A 69 15.11 2.50 -8.42
CA THR A 69 14.80 2.87 -7.04
C THR A 69 13.63 2.06 -6.51
N GLY A 70 13.75 1.57 -5.26
CA GLY A 70 12.66 0.90 -4.53
C GLY A 70 12.13 1.78 -3.41
N THR A 71 11.01 1.39 -2.81
CA THR A 71 10.47 1.98 -1.59
C THR A 71 10.70 1.06 -0.41
N PHE A 72 11.30 1.58 0.66
CA PHE A 72 11.60 0.84 1.89
C PHE A 72 10.81 1.41 3.06
N TYR A 73 9.83 0.68 3.54
CA TYR A 73 9.01 1.09 4.68
C TYR A 73 9.71 0.66 5.97
N VAL A 74 10.35 1.63 6.62
CA VAL A 74 11.25 1.33 7.72
C VAL A 74 10.52 1.29 9.06
N SER A 75 10.81 0.25 9.84
CA SER A 75 10.54 0.20 11.27
C SER A 75 11.71 0.88 11.99
N PRO A 76 11.48 2.00 12.72
CA PRO A 76 12.57 2.84 13.21
C PRO A 76 13.62 2.13 14.05
N ASN A 77 13.25 1.17 14.87
CA ASN A 77 14.22 0.43 15.70
C ASN A 77 15.25 -0.33 14.84
N ALA A 78 14.81 -1.05 13.81
CA ALA A 78 15.70 -1.75 12.88
C ALA A 78 16.53 -0.76 12.04
N MET A 79 15.93 0.35 11.59
CA MET A 79 16.62 1.42 10.89
C MET A 79 17.78 2.00 11.71
N LEU A 80 17.60 2.22 13.02
CA LEU A 80 18.61 2.78 13.91
C LEU A 80 19.86 1.90 14.04
N GLU A 81 19.77 0.61 13.79
CA GLU A 81 20.92 -0.29 13.81
C GLU A 81 21.83 -0.14 12.58
N ARG A 82 21.34 0.49 11.48
CA ARG A 82 22.02 0.61 10.20
C ARG A 82 21.88 2.02 9.59
N VAL A 83 22.02 3.07 10.44
CA VAL A 83 21.78 4.48 10.02
C VAL A 83 22.64 4.91 8.82
N ALA A 84 23.90 4.51 8.77
CA ALA A 84 24.80 4.90 7.67
C ALA A 84 24.29 4.34 6.33
N ASP A 85 23.93 3.05 6.31
CA ASP A 85 23.45 2.37 5.11
C ASP A 85 22.11 2.94 4.62
N TRP A 86 21.22 3.31 5.56
CA TRP A 86 19.96 3.97 5.19
C TRP A 86 20.16 5.40 4.66
N LYS A 87 21.17 6.13 5.14
CA LYS A 87 21.54 7.42 4.57
C LYS A 87 22.11 7.26 3.15
N ASP A 88 22.91 6.22 2.92
CA ASP A 88 23.41 5.89 1.59
C ASP A 88 22.26 5.51 0.64
N ALA A 89 21.26 4.77 1.13
CA ALA A 89 20.05 4.43 0.37
C ALA A 89 19.27 5.69 -0.04
N VAL A 90 19.07 6.65 0.89
CA VAL A 90 18.49 7.98 0.58
C VAL A 90 19.33 8.71 -0.46
N GLY A 91 20.66 8.71 -0.30
CA GLY A 91 21.60 9.34 -1.24
C GLY A 91 21.56 8.73 -2.65
N ALA A 92 21.26 7.44 -2.75
CA ALA A 92 21.05 6.71 -4.01
C ALA A 92 19.67 6.93 -4.64
N GLY A 93 18.77 7.68 -3.98
CA GLY A 93 17.44 7.99 -4.49
C GLY A 93 16.35 7.00 -4.14
N HIS A 94 16.62 6.01 -3.28
CA HIS A 94 15.57 5.14 -2.79
C HIS A 94 14.58 5.89 -1.89
N ASP A 95 13.32 5.54 -1.98
CA ASP A 95 12.24 6.11 -1.19
C ASP A 95 12.14 5.41 0.18
N ILE A 96 12.19 6.19 1.25
CA ILE A 96 12.07 5.68 2.62
C ILE A 96 10.71 6.06 3.17
N GLY A 97 9.86 5.08 3.33
CA GLY A 97 8.51 5.21 3.85
C GLY A 97 8.39 4.91 5.35
N ASN A 98 7.25 5.29 5.91
CA ASN A 98 6.90 5.06 7.31
C ASN A 98 6.21 3.70 7.48
N HIS A 99 6.64 2.91 8.47
CA HIS A 99 6.01 1.64 8.85
C HIS A 99 5.61 1.60 10.32
N THR A 100 5.10 2.73 10.86
CA THR A 100 4.76 2.99 12.26
C THR A 100 5.98 2.94 13.21
N LEU A 101 5.80 3.40 14.43
CA LEU A 101 6.89 3.43 15.42
C LEU A 101 7.20 2.05 16.01
N VAL A 102 6.15 1.30 16.36
CA VAL A 102 6.30 0.02 17.08
C VAL A 102 5.69 -1.18 16.35
N HIS A 103 5.27 -1.01 15.11
CA HIS A 103 4.67 -2.06 14.29
C HIS A 103 3.45 -2.73 14.97
N PRO A 104 2.35 -2.00 15.28
CA PRO A 104 1.15 -2.57 15.86
C PRO A 104 0.42 -3.46 14.84
N CYS A 105 -0.04 -4.62 15.28
CA CYS A 105 -0.85 -5.55 14.50
C CYS A 105 -2.00 -6.08 15.35
N SER A 106 -2.89 -6.91 14.77
CA SER A 106 -3.93 -7.58 15.53
C SER A 106 -3.38 -8.42 16.68
N GLY A 107 -4.04 -8.37 17.82
CA GLY A 107 -3.76 -9.21 18.98
C GLY A 107 -3.98 -10.72 18.75
N ASN A 108 -4.48 -11.12 17.57
CA ASN A 108 -4.48 -12.50 17.13
C ASN A 108 -3.05 -13.05 16.98
N PHE A 109 -2.09 -12.18 16.65
CA PHE A 109 -0.68 -12.53 16.71
C PHE A 109 -0.16 -12.40 18.14
N LEU A 110 0.34 -13.49 18.74
CA LEU A 110 0.81 -13.51 20.12
C LEU A 110 1.87 -12.44 20.42
N TRP A 111 2.77 -12.21 19.48
CA TRP A 111 3.84 -11.21 19.58
C TRP A 111 3.34 -9.76 19.55
N ALA A 112 2.13 -9.51 18.98
CA ALA A 112 1.56 -8.18 18.87
C ALA A 112 0.60 -7.79 20.01
N ARG A 113 0.24 -8.71 20.92
CA ARG A 113 -0.80 -8.48 21.93
C ARG A 113 -0.57 -7.28 22.83
N HIS A 114 0.68 -6.96 23.16
CA HIS A 114 1.02 -5.79 23.98
C HIS A 114 0.91 -4.44 23.24
N LYS A 115 0.69 -4.49 21.95
CA LYS A 115 0.52 -3.35 21.02
C LYS A 115 -0.56 -3.63 19.99
N ALA A 116 -1.62 -4.33 20.40
CA ALA A 116 -2.69 -4.76 19.51
C ALA A 116 -3.48 -3.57 18.96
N LEU A 117 -3.75 -3.56 17.64
CA LEU A 117 -4.56 -2.54 16.99
C LEU A 117 -5.97 -2.43 17.58
N GLU A 118 -6.48 -3.54 18.13
CA GLU A 118 -7.76 -3.57 18.82
C GLU A 118 -7.79 -2.71 20.10
N ASP A 119 -6.62 -2.37 20.67
CA ASP A 119 -6.45 -1.53 21.85
C ASP A 119 -5.99 -0.10 21.50
N TYR A 120 -5.97 0.22 20.20
CA TYR A 120 -5.69 1.54 19.68
C TYR A 120 -6.99 2.31 19.42
N ASN A 121 -6.88 3.63 19.43
CA ASN A 121 -7.84 4.56 18.85
C ASN A 121 -7.13 5.40 17.76
N LEU A 122 -7.88 6.28 17.09
CA LEU A 122 -7.30 7.12 16.04
C LEU A 122 -6.23 8.08 16.55
N GLU A 123 -6.38 8.60 17.76
CA GLU A 123 -5.39 9.50 18.37
C GLU A 123 -4.05 8.79 18.60
N LYS A 124 -4.09 7.59 19.19
CA LYS A 124 -2.89 6.78 19.42
C LYS A 124 -2.24 6.38 18.10
N MET A 125 -3.03 6.04 17.07
CA MET A 125 -2.49 5.75 15.74
C MET A 125 -1.86 6.98 15.11
N ALA A 126 -2.47 8.17 15.23
CA ALA A 126 -1.86 9.41 14.75
C ALA A 126 -0.49 9.66 15.41
N GLN A 127 -0.37 9.44 16.72
CA GLN A 127 0.90 9.55 17.45
C GLN A 127 1.95 8.54 16.95
N GLU A 128 1.57 7.30 16.62
CA GLU A 128 2.45 6.31 15.99
C GLU A 128 3.02 6.80 14.68
N LEU A 129 2.15 7.30 13.78
CA LEU A 129 2.53 7.81 12.46
C LEU A 129 3.46 9.03 12.58
N ASP A 130 3.06 10.00 13.39
CA ASP A 130 3.79 11.26 13.56
C ASP A 130 5.15 11.04 14.24
N SER A 131 5.21 10.18 15.26
CA SER A 131 6.45 9.86 15.99
C SER A 131 7.44 9.10 15.09
N ALA A 132 6.97 8.14 14.30
CA ALA A 132 7.82 7.42 13.35
C ALA A 132 8.37 8.37 12.27
N SER A 133 7.52 9.23 11.69
CA SER A 133 7.96 10.22 10.70
C SER A 133 8.98 11.20 11.26
N ALA A 134 8.76 11.70 12.47
CA ALA A 134 9.69 12.61 13.15
C ALA A 134 11.05 11.94 13.42
N LEU A 135 11.05 10.65 13.81
CA LEU A 135 12.28 9.92 14.05
C LEU A 135 13.05 9.64 12.73
N ILE A 136 12.34 9.24 11.69
CA ILE A 136 12.95 9.08 10.34
C ILE A 136 13.58 10.40 9.89
N HIS A 137 12.84 11.50 10.03
CA HIS A 137 13.35 12.82 9.67
C HIS A 137 14.59 13.22 10.49
N HIS A 138 14.53 13.04 11.81
CA HIS A 138 15.65 13.36 12.69
C HIS A 138 16.93 12.60 12.31
N VAL A 139 16.80 11.32 11.94
CA VAL A 139 17.94 10.43 11.69
C VAL A 139 18.43 10.50 10.26
N LEU A 140 17.52 10.48 9.27
CA LEU A 140 17.86 10.42 7.84
C LEU A 140 17.79 11.76 7.11
N GLY A 141 17.20 12.80 7.73
CA GLY A 141 17.07 14.14 7.15
C GLY A 141 15.95 14.30 6.12
N ILE A 142 15.11 13.29 5.94
CA ILE A 142 13.96 13.30 5.00
C ILE A 142 12.64 13.08 5.74
N TRP A 143 11.56 13.72 5.28
CA TRP A 143 10.22 13.37 5.71
C TRP A 143 9.69 12.23 4.83
N PRO A 144 9.22 11.09 5.42
CA PRO A 144 8.64 10.02 4.63
C PRO A 144 7.31 10.48 4.01
N THR A 145 7.14 10.24 2.72
CA THR A 145 5.92 10.56 1.97
C THR A 145 5.11 9.32 1.59
N ALA A 146 5.65 8.13 1.86
CA ALA A 146 4.98 6.85 1.67
C ALA A 146 4.75 6.16 3.02
N PHE A 147 3.66 5.39 3.12
CA PHE A 147 3.30 4.60 4.29
C PHE A 147 2.95 3.17 3.90
N ALA A 148 3.34 2.17 4.72
CA ALA A 148 2.82 0.81 4.60
C ALA A 148 2.04 0.42 5.86
N TYR A 149 0.83 -0.13 5.65
CA TYR A 149 -0.02 -0.63 6.72
C TYR A 149 0.58 -1.88 7.34
N THR A 150 0.88 -1.82 8.64
CA THR A 150 1.43 -2.96 9.37
C THR A 150 0.46 -4.15 9.31
N CYS A 151 0.96 -5.32 8.93
CA CYS A 151 0.15 -6.52 8.69
C CYS A 151 -1.03 -6.30 7.70
N GLY A 152 -0.99 -5.27 6.85
CA GLY A 152 -2.07 -4.93 5.93
C GLY A 152 -3.38 -4.48 6.60
N GLN A 153 -3.34 -4.10 7.87
CA GLN A 153 -4.54 -3.75 8.64
C GLN A 153 -4.77 -2.24 8.65
N THR A 154 -5.97 -1.81 8.28
CA THR A 154 -6.34 -0.41 8.05
C THR A 154 -7.27 0.17 9.12
N TYR A 155 -7.45 -0.52 10.25
CA TYR A 155 -8.40 -0.16 11.31
C TYR A 155 -7.79 -0.31 12.69
N VAL A 156 -8.38 0.41 13.64
CA VAL A 156 -8.11 0.35 15.08
C VAL A 156 -9.40 0.11 15.84
N GLY A 157 -9.30 -0.35 17.10
CA GLY A 157 -10.45 -0.58 17.97
C GLY A 157 -11.12 -1.93 17.77
N ARG A 158 -12.26 -2.15 18.48
CA ARG A 158 -12.98 -3.44 18.52
C ARG A 158 -14.47 -3.25 18.27
N GLY A 159 -15.08 -4.20 17.57
CA GLY A 159 -16.53 -4.27 17.39
C GLY A 159 -17.12 -2.96 16.90
N VAL A 160 -18.12 -2.43 17.59
CA VAL A 160 -18.79 -1.17 17.23
C VAL A 160 -17.88 0.06 17.31
N ASN A 161 -16.74 -0.06 18.00
CA ASN A 161 -15.75 1.01 18.16
C ASN A 161 -14.63 0.93 17.11
N THR A 162 -14.66 -0.04 16.19
CA THR A 162 -13.71 -0.12 15.09
C THR A 162 -13.77 1.13 14.22
N ARG A 163 -12.60 1.69 13.90
CA ARG A 163 -12.46 2.88 13.04
C ARG A 163 -11.33 2.65 12.04
N SER A 164 -11.58 3.05 10.79
CA SER A 164 -10.51 3.10 9.78
C SER A 164 -9.55 4.25 10.07
N TYR A 165 -8.25 3.99 9.94
CA TYR A 165 -7.24 5.04 10.01
C TYR A 165 -6.66 5.44 8.63
N VAL A 166 -7.27 4.95 7.54
CA VAL A 166 -6.95 5.40 6.16
C VAL A 166 -7.01 6.93 6.04
N PRO A 167 -8.01 7.65 6.61
CA PRO A 167 -8.02 9.12 6.55
C PRO A 167 -6.81 9.78 7.24
N LEU A 168 -6.25 9.17 8.28
CA LEU A 168 -5.03 9.69 8.92
C LEU A 168 -3.81 9.54 8.01
N VAL A 169 -3.75 8.43 7.26
CA VAL A 169 -2.70 8.17 6.26
C VAL A 169 -2.84 9.15 5.10
N ALA A 170 -4.04 9.31 4.55
CA ALA A 170 -4.33 10.25 3.46
C ALA A 170 -3.94 11.70 3.79
N ALA A 171 -4.07 12.11 5.05
CA ALA A 171 -3.72 13.46 5.50
C ALA A 171 -2.20 13.67 5.74
N ARG A 172 -1.37 12.63 5.70
CA ARG A 172 0.05 12.66 6.10
C ARG A 172 1.02 12.21 5.01
N PHE A 173 0.55 11.34 4.12
CA PHE A 173 1.40 10.67 3.13
C PHE A 173 0.80 10.79 1.73
N GLU A 174 1.66 10.82 0.73
CA GLU A 174 1.26 10.75 -0.68
C GLU A 174 0.61 9.41 -1.02
N THR A 175 1.14 8.33 -0.42
CA THR A 175 0.66 6.97 -0.64
C THR A 175 0.61 6.16 0.65
N GLY A 176 -0.38 5.26 0.71
CA GLY A 176 -0.46 4.21 1.72
C GLY A 176 -0.61 2.85 1.05
N ARG A 177 0.24 1.87 1.35
CA ARG A 177 0.22 0.54 0.73
C ARG A 177 -0.23 -0.53 1.70
N ASN A 178 -1.17 -1.33 1.24
CA ASN A 178 -1.66 -2.54 1.91
C ASN A 178 -0.73 -3.75 1.67
N TRP A 179 -1.11 -4.90 2.21
CA TRP A 179 -0.38 -6.16 2.13
C TRP A 179 -1.31 -7.32 1.71
N MET A 180 -0.78 -8.24 0.89
CA MET A 180 -1.48 -9.46 0.44
C MET A 180 -2.80 -9.20 -0.30
N ASN A 181 -2.80 -8.24 -1.20
CA ASN A 181 -3.94 -7.98 -2.07
C ASN A 181 -3.85 -8.83 -3.35
N GLU A 182 -5.02 -9.12 -3.92
CA GLU A 182 -5.15 -10.08 -5.03
C GLU A 182 -4.80 -9.51 -6.42
N GLY A 183 -4.71 -8.20 -6.56
CA GLY A 183 -4.52 -7.60 -7.88
C GLY A 183 -3.77 -6.27 -7.87
N PRO A 184 -3.41 -5.78 -9.07
CA PRO A 184 -2.76 -4.50 -9.25
C PRO A 184 -3.71 -3.33 -8.93
N ASN A 185 -3.20 -2.11 -9.04
CA ASN A 185 -3.95 -0.88 -8.85
C ASN A 185 -4.39 -0.32 -10.20
N ASP A 186 -5.69 -0.10 -10.38
CA ASP A 186 -6.20 0.68 -11.50
C ASP A 186 -5.82 2.15 -11.29
N PRO A 187 -5.02 2.78 -12.16
CA PRO A 187 -4.54 4.14 -11.95
C PRO A 187 -5.65 5.20 -11.97
N VAL A 188 -6.81 4.88 -12.54
CA VAL A 188 -7.97 5.79 -12.58
C VAL A 188 -8.78 5.72 -11.27
N TYR A 189 -8.86 4.53 -10.64
CA TYR A 189 -9.75 4.28 -9.50
C TYR A 189 -9.04 4.10 -8.15
N CYS A 190 -7.77 3.71 -8.14
CA CYS A 190 -7.10 3.38 -6.88
C CYS A 190 -7.17 4.55 -5.88
N ASP A 191 -7.35 4.19 -4.62
CA ASP A 191 -7.16 5.09 -3.49
C ASP A 191 -5.67 5.13 -3.15
N LEU A 192 -5.01 6.27 -3.40
CA LEU A 192 -3.58 6.44 -3.14
C LEU A 192 -3.22 6.23 -1.66
N ALA A 193 -4.16 6.50 -0.75
CA ALA A 193 -3.98 6.22 0.67
C ALA A 193 -4.15 4.74 1.03
N ARG A 194 -4.55 3.87 0.07
CA ARG A 194 -4.80 2.44 0.29
C ARG A 194 -4.51 1.60 -0.94
N LEU A 195 -3.31 1.74 -1.48
CA LEU A 195 -2.85 0.94 -2.62
C LEU A 195 -2.80 -0.55 -2.28
N ASN A 196 -3.10 -1.38 -3.25
CA ASN A 196 -2.86 -2.81 -3.16
C ASN A 196 -1.37 -3.10 -3.20
N GLY A 197 -0.91 -3.98 -2.29
CA GLY A 197 0.44 -4.54 -2.29
C GLY A 197 0.39 -6.04 -2.54
N THR A 198 1.01 -6.49 -3.60
CA THR A 198 1.06 -7.90 -4.01
C THR A 198 2.31 -8.54 -3.44
N GLU A 199 2.16 -9.65 -2.72
CA GLU A 199 3.29 -10.36 -2.10
C GLU A 199 4.32 -10.82 -3.14
N LEU A 200 5.60 -10.50 -2.87
CA LEU A 200 6.75 -10.98 -3.64
C LEU A 200 7.53 -12.08 -2.91
N ASP A 201 7.36 -12.19 -1.59
CA ASP A 201 8.08 -13.17 -0.78
C ASP A 201 7.83 -14.60 -1.29
N GLY A 202 8.91 -15.34 -1.46
CA GLY A 202 8.91 -16.73 -1.91
C GLY A 202 8.59 -16.95 -3.38
N LYS A 203 8.23 -15.92 -4.14
CA LYS A 203 7.87 -16.08 -5.56
C LYS A 203 9.10 -16.26 -6.44
N SER A 204 8.96 -17.20 -7.37
CA SER A 204 9.86 -17.34 -8.51
C SER A 204 9.62 -16.21 -9.52
N PHE A 205 10.60 -15.97 -10.40
CA PHE A 205 10.42 -15.01 -11.48
C PHE A 205 9.22 -15.36 -12.40
N SER A 206 8.99 -16.65 -12.68
CA SER A 206 7.85 -17.06 -13.51
C SER A 206 6.49 -16.72 -12.88
N GLU A 207 6.37 -16.74 -11.56
CA GLU A 207 5.16 -16.33 -10.84
C GLU A 207 5.02 -14.81 -10.84
N ALA A 208 6.11 -14.09 -10.58
CA ALA A 208 6.13 -12.62 -10.65
C ALA A 208 5.82 -12.11 -12.06
N LEU A 209 6.37 -12.75 -13.10
CA LEU A 209 6.14 -12.38 -14.50
C LEU A 209 4.66 -12.47 -14.88
N LYS A 210 3.94 -13.50 -14.46
CA LYS A 210 2.49 -13.60 -14.71
C LYS A 210 1.73 -12.39 -14.14
N LEU A 211 2.05 -11.98 -12.93
CA LEU A 211 1.43 -10.80 -12.30
C LEU A 211 1.79 -9.50 -13.05
N ILE A 212 3.02 -9.39 -13.54
CA ILE A 212 3.45 -8.26 -14.37
C ILE A 212 2.68 -8.22 -15.69
N GLU A 213 2.57 -9.37 -16.37
CA GLU A 213 1.85 -9.47 -17.64
C GLU A 213 0.36 -9.16 -17.46
N GLU A 214 -0.28 -9.69 -16.41
CA GLU A 214 -1.68 -9.39 -16.08
C GLU A 214 -1.88 -7.89 -15.79
N ALA A 215 -0.97 -7.25 -15.08
CA ALA A 215 -1.02 -5.81 -14.81
C ALA A 215 -0.82 -4.99 -16.08
N ARG A 216 0.09 -5.42 -16.96
CA ARG A 216 0.33 -4.76 -18.26
C ARG A 216 -0.89 -4.83 -19.17
N ASP A 217 -1.54 -5.98 -19.26
CA ASP A 217 -2.74 -6.17 -20.07
C ASP A 217 -3.91 -5.29 -19.59
N GLN A 218 -3.90 -4.89 -18.31
CA GLN A 218 -4.88 -3.99 -17.71
C GLN A 218 -4.46 -2.50 -17.75
N GLY A 219 -3.24 -2.19 -18.16
CA GLY A 219 -2.69 -0.83 -18.07
C GLY A 219 -2.50 -0.35 -16.62
N ALA A 220 -2.32 -1.29 -15.69
CA ALA A 220 -2.38 -1.05 -14.25
C ALA A 220 -1.00 -0.71 -13.62
N TRP A 221 -1.03 -0.34 -12.35
CA TRP A 221 0.14 -0.18 -11.50
C TRP A 221 0.26 -1.36 -10.53
N LEU A 222 1.29 -2.17 -10.72
CA LEU A 222 1.62 -3.28 -9.83
C LEU A 222 2.63 -2.82 -8.77
N VAL A 223 2.28 -2.98 -7.50
CA VAL A 223 3.19 -2.73 -6.37
C VAL A 223 3.53 -4.06 -5.73
N PHE A 224 4.74 -4.54 -5.96
CA PHE A 224 5.25 -5.68 -5.22
C PHE A 224 5.65 -5.28 -3.81
N ALA A 225 5.36 -6.17 -2.87
CA ALA A 225 5.64 -6.00 -1.45
C ALA A 225 6.38 -7.25 -0.91
N GLY A 226 7.51 -7.03 -0.24
CA GLY A 226 8.34 -8.08 0.33
C GLY A 226 9.00 -7.64 1.63
N HIS A 227 9.84 -8.50 2.21
CA HIS A 227 10.55 -8.21 3.46
C HIS A 227 12.06 -8.39 3.29
N GLU A 228 12.57 -9.61 3.57
CA GLU A 228 13.99 -9.90 3.32
C GLU A 228 14.30 -9.88 1.82
N MET A 229 15.52 -9.50 1.47
CA MET A 229 16.06 -9.59 0.12
C MET A 229 17.27 -10.52 0.16
N ASN A 230 17.05 -11.83 -0.09
CA ASN A 230 18.07 -12.86 0.13
C ASN A 230 17.87 -14.05 -0.85
N ASP A 231 18.75 -15.06 -0.73
CA ASP A 231 18.71 -16.25 -1.59
C ASP A 231 17.65 -17.27 -1.16
N GLY A 232 17.03 -17.07 -0.01
CA GLY A 232 15.99 -17.92 0.57
C GLY A 232 15.71 -17.58 2.02
N GLY A 233 14.67 -18.19 2.58
CA GLY A 233 14.26 -17.96 3.95
C GLY A 233 12.78 -17.62 4.08
N ARG A 234 12.35 -17.38 5.31
CA ARG A 234 10.99 -16.95 5.60
C ARG A 234 10.83 -15.47 5.26
N GLN A 235 9.69 -15.08 4.68
CA GLN A 235 9.41 -13.70 4.30
C GLN A 235 10.57 -13.11 3.47
N THR A 236 10.90 -13.77 2.37
CA THR A 236 12.05 -13.39 1.54
C THR A 236 11.62 -13.22 0.09
N ALA A 237 11.77 -12.02 -0.43
CA ALA A 237 11.82 -11.77 -1.86
C ALA A 237 13.18 -12.25 -2.37
N LEU A 238 13.17 -13.25 -3.25
CA LEU A 238 14.40 -13.87 -3.73
C LEU A 238 15.23 -12.91 -4.57
N LEU A 239 16.52 -12.78 -4.29
CA LEU A 239 17.41 -11.91 -5.06
C LEU A 239 17.42 -12.28 -6.55
N SER A 240 17.39 -13.58 -6.87
CA SER A 240 17.30 -14.04 -8.27
C SER A 240 16.00 -13.61 -8.96
N THR A 241 14.90 -13.54 -8.23
CA THR A 241 13.61 -13.04 -8.74
C THR A 241 13.66 -11.53 -8.95
N ILE A 242 14.18 -10.78 -7.98
CA ILE A 242 14.34 -9.32 -8.07
C ILE A 242 15.26 -8.97 -9.24
N ASP A 243 16.40 -9.64 -9.38
CA ASP A 243 17.34 -9.46 -10.47
C ASP A 243 16.66 -9.66 -11.85
N SER A 244 15.91 -10.76 -12.00
CA SER A 244 15.17 -11.05 -13.22
C SER A 244 14.06 -10.02 -13.50
N ILE A 245 13.36 -9.52 -12.47
CA ILE A 245 12.36 -8.45 -12.60
C ILE A 245 13.04 -7.17 -13.08
N CYS A 246 14.15 -6.77 -12.46
CA CYS A 246 14.90 -5.57 -12.83
C CYS A 246 15.40 -5.67 -14.29
N GLN A 247 15.97 -6.81 -14.69
CA GLN A 247 16.40 -7.04 -16.06
C GLN A 247 15.23 -6.93 -17.04
N TYR A 248 14.10 -7.58 -16.74
CA TYR A 248 12.91 -7.57 -17.58
C TYR A 248 12.32 -6.16 -17.71
N ALA A 249 12.19 -5.43 -16.60
CA ALA A 249 11.63 -4.08 -16.58
C ALA A 249 12.54 -3.05 -17.27
N SER A 250 13.86 -3.29 -17.30
CA SER A 250 14.84 -2.42 -17.97
C SER A 250 14.81 -2.53 -19.49
N ASP A 251 14.22 -3.60 -20.05
CA ASP A 251 14.05 -3.73 -21.51
C ASP A 251 12.87 -2.83 -21.96
N PRO A 252 13.13 -1.79 -22.79
CA PRO A 252 12.08 -0.90 -23.27
C PRO A 252 10.95 -1.61 -24.01
N ALA A 253 11.24 -2.77 -24.65
CA ALA A 253 10.24 -3.55 -25.39
C ALA A 253 9.13 -4.10 -24.50
N ASN A 254 9.36 -4.24 -23.19
CA ASN A 254 8.37 -4.72 -22.24
C ASN A 254 7.38 -3.64 -21.77
N GLY A 255 7.59 -2.37 -22.14
CA GLY A 255 6.64 -1.30 -21.91
C GLY A 255 6.38 -0.98 -20.43
N ILE A 256 7.35 -1.22 -19.54
CA ILE A 256 7.22 -1.02 -18.10
C ILE A 256 7.88 0.30 -17.66
N TRP A 257 7.15 1.13 -16.92
CA TRP A 257 7.74 2.17 -16.12
C TRP A 257 7.97 1.64 -14.69
N ILE A 258 9.23 1.40 -14.35
CA ILE A 258 9.60 0.96 -13.00
C ILE A 258 10.16 2.13 -12.21
N ASP A 259 9.55 2.41 -11.04
CA ASP A 259 9.97 3.48 -10.13
C ASP A 259 9.46 3.21 -8.71
N ASN A 260 9.92 4.00 -7.74
CA ASN A 260 9.43 3.91 -6.36
C ASN A 260 7.94 4.31 -6.26
N VAL A 261 7.31 3.90 -5.16
CA VAL A 261 5.85 4.09 -4.96
C VAL A 261 5.47 5.57 -4.91
N THR A 262 6.30 6.41 -4.30
CA THR A 262 6.03 7.85 -4.20
C THR A 262 6.02 8.53 -5.57
N ASN A 263 6.98 8.23 -6.44
CA ASN A 263 7.08 8.85 -7.76
C ASN A 263 5.89 8.46 -8.65
N ILE A 264 5.53 7.18 -8.68
CA ILE A 264 4.36 6.73 -9.45
C ILE A 264 3.07 7.29 -8.84
N GLY A 265 2.95 7.32 -7.52
CA GLY A 265 1.80 7.91 -6.83
C GLY A 265 1.59 9.38 -7.15
N LYS A 266 2.67 10.18 -7.17
CA LYS A 266 2.62 11.59 -7.58
C LYS A 266 2.17 11.74 -9.02
N TYR A 267 2.69 10.93 -9.94
CA TYR A 267 2.25 10.95 -11.33
C TYR A 267 0.76 10.63 -11.47
N VAL A 268 0.28 9.58 -10.80
CA VAL A 268 -1.15 9.23 -10.81
C VAL A 268 -2.00 10.38 -10.25
N ARG A 269 -1.55 11.01 -9.15
CA ARG A 269 -2.21 12.17 -8.56
C ARG A 269 -2.32 13.33 -9.55
N GLU A 270 -1.21 13.67 -10.21
CA GLU A 270 -1.12 14.76 -11.19
C GLU A 270 -2.06 14.52 -12.37
N ILE A 271 -1.99 13.33 -13.00
CA ILE A 271 -2.83 13.00 -14.16
C ILE A 271 -4.32 13.02 -13.80
N ARG A 272 -4.69 12.60 -12.59
CA ARG A 272 -6.07 12.63 -12.10
C ARG A 272 -6.52 14.01 -11.61
N GLY A 273 -5.64 15.00 -11.56
CA GLY A 273 -5.95 16.33 -11.02
C GLY A 273 -6.38 16.29 -9.53
N LEU A 274 -5.87 15.32 -8.75
CA LEU A 274 -6.19 15.23 -7.34
C LEU A 274 -5.41 16.29 -6.55
N PRO A 275 -6.00 16.87 -5.49
CA PRO A 275 -5.29 17.86 -4.66
C PRO A 275 -4.05 17.23 -4.02
N GLU A 276 -3.03 18.06 -3.80
CA GLU A 276 -1.90 17.65 -2.96
C GLU A 276 -2.41 17.34 -1.55
N ASN A 277 -1.85 16.32 -0.92
CA ASN A 277 -2.11 16.08 0.49
C ASN A 277 -1.46 17.20 1.29
N LEU A 278 -2.23 17.82 2.16
CA LEU A 278 -1.83 18.98 2.99
C LEU A 278 -0.84 18.56 4.08
#